data_fc6ddbd9eb9b98f7336b4348dc463a6f
#
_entry.id   fc6ddbd9eb9b98f7336b4348dc463a6f
#
_cell.length_a   1.000
_cell.length_b   1.000
_cell.length_c   1.000
_cell.angle_alpha   90.00
_cell.angle_beta   90.00
_cell.angle_gamma   90.00
#
_symmetry.space_group_name_H-M   'P 1'
#
loop_
_entity.id
_entity.type
_entity.pdbx_description
1 polymer ?
#
loop_
_entity_poly.entity_id
_entity_poly.type
_entity_poly.pdbx_seq_one_letter_code
_entity_poly.pdbx_strand_id
1 'polypeptide(L)'
;MNREALELPLVTKRIKKLLIIFGLMMATNAIGSSPTESKINEVNMNNSPLEGVKFSFIETNGIRMRLAEMGSEGPLVLFVHGWPESWYSWRHQLIALSNAGYRVVAPDMRGYGETDAPEEIDQYDIEQLSADMVGILDALGEETATIVGHDWGAPVASHSALLYPDRFTKLVIMSVPYSGRQDQNPLEGLRAVFKDNFFYILYHNEPGGVAEKEYDSDPRLLLSSFYLSPDSPREKPQITDSKRSAGGFLPRIGAAKGLPDWLTQEDLDYVVSQFEKAGFRGGINYYRNIERNWKITEDLEDLSIKVPTLFLAGAQDMVIRGATKEMLQSSMEKSIPDLQEVILLPNIGHWVQQEAPVETNQALLNFLQ
;
A
#
# COMPACT_ATOMS: atom_id res chain seq x y z
N MET A 1 -4.89 -25.81 45.49
CA MET A 1 -5.59 -24.78 44.70
C MET A 1 -4.53 -24.13 43.82
N ASN A 2 -4.33 -24.74 42.64
CA ASN A 2 -3.36 -24.25 41.65
C ASN A 2 -4.00 -23.10 40.85
N ARG A 3 -3.33 -21.98 40.83
CA ARG A 3 -3.60 -20.89 39.86
C ARG A 3 -2.78 -21.20 38.61
N GLU A 4 -3.38 -21.80 37.61
CA GLU A 4 -2.82 -21.81 36.26
C GLU A 4 -2.84 -20.39 35.71
N ALA A 5 -1.64 -19.86 35.46
CA ALA A 5 -1.49 -18.63 34.71
C ALA A 5 -1.75 -18.95 33.23
N LEU A 6 -2.83 -18.42 32.67
CA LEU A 6 -3.06 -18.43 31.22
C LEU A 6 -1.85 -17.77 30.51
N GLU A 7 -1.09 -18.55 29.78
CA GLU A 7 -0.08 -18.02 28.87
C GLU A 7 -0.78 -17.30 27.71
N LEU A 8 -0.46 -16.04 27.54
CA LEU A 8 -0.89 -15.24 26.40
C LEU A 8 -0.19 -15.72 25.12
N PRO A 9 -0.85 -15.66 23.93
CA PRO A 9 -0.25 -16.06 22.66
C PRO A 9 1.09 -15.37 22.39
N LEU A 10 1.98 -16.03 21.66
CA LEU A 10 3.35 -15.55 21.37
C LEU A 10 3.36 -14.13 20.72
N VAL A 11 2.37 -13.84 19.88
CA VAL A 11 2.18 -12.52 19.23
C VAL A 11 2.05 -11.42 20.26
N THR A 12 1.23 -11.64 21.29
CA THR A 12 1.05 -10.65 22.39
C THR A 12 2.34 -10.46 23.20
N LYS A 13 3.18 -11.51 23.28
CA LYS A 13 4.49 -11.41 23.96
C LYS A 13 5.51 -10.61 23.14
N ARG A 14 5.52 -10.73 21.81
CA ARG A 14 6.41 -9.94 20.91
C ARG A 14 5.99 -8.47 20.86
N ILE A 15 4.70 -8.20 20.70
CA ILE A 15 4.16 -6.83 20.72
C ILE A 15 4.42 -6.16 22.08
N LYS A 16 4.22 -6.87 23.22
CA LYS A 16 4.56 -6.34 24.54
C LYS A 16 6.06 -6.15 24.75
N LYS A 17 6.93 -6.97 24.14
CA LYS A 17 8.38 -6.74 24.19
C LYS A 17 8.80 -5.49 23.43
N LEU A 18 8.17 -5.20 22.27
CA LEU A 18 8.42 -3.97 21.53
C LEU A 18 7.98 -2.74 22.35
N LEU A 19 6.79 -2.79 22.94
CA LEU A 19 6.26 -1.73 23.82
C LEU A 19 7.09 -1.56 25.12
N ILE A 20 7.65 -2.65 25.68
CA ILE A 20 8.48 -2.59 26.88
C ILE A 20 9.88 -2.04 26.57
N ILE A 21 10.43 -2.28 25.39
CA ILE A 21 11.71 -1.68 24.98
C ILE A 21 11.55 -0.17 24.77
N PHE A 22 10.43 0.29 24.21
CA PHE A 22 10.10 1.71 24.12
C PHE A 22 9.83 2.37 25.49
N GLY A 23 9.14 1.66 26.37
CA GLY A 23 8.86 2.13 27.73
C GLY A 23 10.09 2.18 28.67
N LEU A 24 11.08 1.29 28.45
CA LEU A 24 12.29 1.27 29.30
C LEU A 24 13.33 2.34 28.93
N MET A 25 13.34 2.82 27.67
CA MET A 25 14.17 3.96 27.27
C MET A 25 13.63 5.30 27.80
N MET A 26 12.34 5.39 28.14
CA MET A 26 11.73 6.62 28.69
C MET A 26 11.87 6.74 30.22
N ALA A 27 12.29 5.67 30.93
CA ALA A 27 12.33 5.64 32.39
C ALA A 27 13.65 6.13 33.01
N THR A 28 14.68 6.51 32.25
CA THR A 28 16.00 6.90 32.76
C THR A 28 16.33 8.39 32.66
N ASN A 29 15.42 9.25 32.15
CA ASN A 29 15.63 10.70 32.08
C ASN A 29 14.46 11.51 32.65
N ALA A 30 14.02 11.20 33.86
CA ALA A 30 13.05 12.04 34.58
C ALA A 30 13.77 13.05 35.49
N ILE A 31 14.33 14.08 34.90
CA ILE A 31 14.54 15.39 35.60
C ILE A 31 14.20 16.46 34.54
N GLY A 32 13.00 17.00 34.67
CA GLY A 32 12.59 18.31 34.22
C GLY A 32 12.67 18.65 32.74
N SER A 33 11.66 18.24 31.95
CA SER A 33 11.26 18.99 30.76
C SER A 33 9.77 18.73 30.49
N SER A 34 9.05 19.82 30.18
CA SER A 34 7.67 19.85 29.75
C SER A 34 7.41 18.87 28.59
N PRO A 35 6.17 18.42 28.39
CA PRO A 35 5.85 17.55 27.25
C PRO A 35 6.28 18.24 25.95
N THR A 36 7.19 17.61 25.22
CA THR A 36 7.56 18.03 23.87
C THR A 36 6.33 17.81 22.99
N GLU A 37 5.65 18.89 22.63
CA GLU A 37 4.73 18.91 21.49
C GLU A 37 5.46 18.32 20.31
N SER A 38 4.91 17.26 19.72
CA SER A 38 5.34 16.72 18.44
C SER A 38 5.21 17.85 17.41
N LYS A 39 6.34 18.41 16.98
CA LYS A 39 6.34 19.48 15.99
C LYS A 39 5.97 18.88 14.65
N ILE A 40 4.70 19.00 14.28
CA ILE A 40 4.24 18.86 12.89
C ILE A 40 4.85 20.08 12.17
N ASN A 41 5.86 19.85 11.35
CA ASN A 41 6.46 20.91 10.55
C ASN A 41 5.58 21.14 9.30
N GLU A 42 4.77 22.19 9.31
CA GLU A 42 4.08 22.66 8.12
C GLU A 42 5.12 23.10 7.05
N VAL A 43 5.15 22.42 5.93
CA VAL A 43 6.00 22.78 4.79
C VAL A 43 5.20 23.60 3.79
N ASN A 44 5.86 24.60 3.23
CA ASN A 44 5.34 25.63 2.33
C ASN A 44 4.39 25.08 1.25
N MET A 45 3.14 25.52 1.26
CA MET A 45 2.01 25.04 0.42
C MET A 45 2.12 25.37 -1.07
N ASN A 46 3.22 25.94 -1.56
CA ASN A 46 3.30 26.54 -2.87
C ASN A 46 3.52 25.55 -4.04
N ASN A 47 3.61 24.25 -3.82
CA ASN A 47 3.87 23.25 -4.86
C ASN A 47 2.92 22.03 -4.84
N SER A 48 1.74 22.15 -4.23
CA SER A 48 0.76 21.07 -4.30
C SER A 48 0.03 21.09 -5.64
N PRO A 49 -0.04 19.97 -6.37
CA PRO A 49 -0.84 19.87 -7.58
C PRO A 49 -2.35 19.76 -7.28
N LEU A 50 -2.72 19.65 -6.01
CA LEU A 50 -4.10 19.53 -5.54
C LEU A 50 -4.42 20.67 -4.59
N GLU A 51 -5.42 21.50 -4.95
CA GLU A 51 -5.87 22.60 -4.11
C GLU A 51 -6.48 22.08 -2.79
N GLY A 52 -6.13 22.71 -1.68
CA GLY A 52 -6.64 22.38 -0.34
C GLY A 52 -5.91 21.24 0.36
N VAL A 53 -5.01 20.52 -0.31
CA VAL A 53 -4.18 19.53 0.36
C VAL A 53 -3.10 20.23 1.19
N LYS A 54 -2.88 19.71 2.40
CA LYS A 54 -1.78 20.10 3.30
C LYS A 54 -0.76 19.00 3.37
N PHE A 55 0.52 19.37 3.36
CA PHE A 55 1.60 18.43 3.60
C PHE A 55 2.17 18.61 5.00
N SER A 56 2.36 17.51 5.69
CA SER A 56 3.08 17.46 6.94
C SER A 56 4.13 16.36 6.92
N PHE A 57 5.04 16.40 7.89
CA PHE A 57 6.00 15.33 8.12
C PHE A 57 5.89 14.87 9.55
N ILE A 58 5.90 13.56 9.72
CA ILE A 58 5.90 12.92 11.02
C ILE A 58 7.12 12.03 11.19
N GLU A 59 7.53 11.79 12.42
CA GLU A 59 8.47 10.71 12.75
C GLU A 59 7.65 9.49 13.18
N THR A 60 7.83 8.38 12.48
CA THR A 60 7.13 7.12 12.74
C THR A 60 8.04 5.94 12.49
N ASN A 61 8.04 4.96 13.39
CA ASN A 61 8.74 3.68 13.21
C ASN A 61 10.17 3.82 12.65
N GLY A 62 10.91 4.83 13.13
CA GLY A 62 12.31 5.09 12.77
C GLY A 62 12.53 5.76 11.41
N ILE A 63 11.48 6.28 10.79
CA ILE A 63 11.56 7.05 9.54
C ILE A 63 10.81 8.38 9.65
N ARG A 64 11.21 9.35 8.84
CA ARG A 64 10.46 10.57 8.57
C ARG A 64 9.54 10.34 7.38
N MET A 65 8.22 10.48 7.61
CA MET A 65 7.19 10.19 6.62
C MET A 65 6.42 11.44 6.23
N ARG A 66 6.21 11.66 4.91
CA ARG A 66 5.36 12.72 4.40
C ARG A 66 3.91 12.28 4.33
N LEU A 67 3.01 13.14 4.80
CA LEU A 67 1.56 12.95 4.73
C LEU A 67 0.94 14.02 3.84
N ALA A 68 -0.02 13.63 3.00
CA ALA A 68 -0.96 14.51 2.35
C ALA A 68 -2.30 14.42 3.09
N GLU A 69 -2.84 15.56 3.53
CA GLU A 69 -4.00 15.65 4.42
C GLU A 69 -5.05 16.59 3.85
N MET A 70 -6.34 16.19 3.96
CA MET A 70 -7.50 17.05 3.72
C MET A 70 -8.58 16.80 4.78
N GLY A 71 -9.38 17.85 5.08
CA GLY A 71 -10.30 17.80 6.21
C GLY A 71 -9.54 17.90 7.54
N SER A 72 -10.16 18.53 8.54
CA SER A 72 -9.55 18.75 9.86
C SER A 72 -10.30 18.05 10.98
N GLU A 73 -11.48 17.54 10.70
CA GLU A 73 -12.42 16.98 11.66
C GLU A 73 -13.09 15.73 11.09
N GLY A 74 -13.78 14.98 11.95
CA GLY A 74 -14.49 13.76 11.59
C GLY A 74 -13.62 12.50 11.66
N PRO A 75 -14.21 11.33 11.40
CA PRO A 75 -13.50 10.06 11.45
C PRO A 75 -12.33 10.02 10.47
N LEU A 76 -11.19 9.47 10.91
CA LEU A 76 -10.00 9.34 10.07
C LEU A 76 -10.16 8.22 9.04
N VAL A 77 -9.85 8.53 7.78
CA VAL A 77 -9.65 7.56 6.71
C VAL A 77 -8.20 7.65 6.24
N LEU A 78 -7.47 6.56 6.39
CA LEU A 78 -6.06 6.42 6.00
C LEU A 78 -5.95 5.65 4.69
N PHE A 79 -5.39 6.30 3.65
CA PHE A 79 -5.20 5.73 2.33
C PHE A 79 -3.78 5.24 2.13
N VAL A 80 -3.61 4.00 1.68
CA VAL A 80 -2.33 3.31 1.49
C VAL A 80 -2.16 2.98 0.01
N HIS A 81 -1.26 3.67 -0.67
CA HIS A 81 -1.00 3.45 -2.10
C HIS A 81 -0.11 2.22 -2.36
N GLY A 82 -0.09 1.77 -3.61
CA GLY A 82 0.70 0.64 -4.07
C GLY A 82 1.92 1.01 -4.93
N TRP A 83 2.28 0.12 -5.84
CA TRP A 83 3.42 0.26 -6.74
C TRP A 83 2.95 0.34 -8.21
N PRO A 84 3.50 1.22 -9.02
CA PRO A 84 4.37 2.36 -8.69
C PRO A 84 3.53 3.65 -8.51
N GLU A 85 3.03 3.88 -7.33
CA GLU A 85 2.13 4.98 -6.99
C GLU A 85 2.75 5.99 -6.03
N SER A 86 1.95 6.95 -5.56
CA SER A 86 2.22 7.91 -4.50
C SER A 86 0.90 8.30 -3.82
N TRP A 87 0.96 9.18 -2.81
CA TRP A 87 -0.25 9.76 -2.22
C TRP A 87 -1.22 10.33 -3.29
N TYR A 88 -0.70 10.78 -4.44
CA TYR A 88 -1.47 11.42 -5.50
C TYR A 88 -2.47 10.50 -6.20
N SER A 89 -2.29 9.20 -6.11
CA SER A 89 -3.28 8.22 -6.57
C SER A 89 -4.64 8.39 -5.91
N TRP A 90 -4.66 9.00 -4.72
CA TRP A 90 -5.85 9.24 -3.92
C TRP A 90 -6.47 10.64 -4.08
N ARG A 91 -5.98 11.45 -5.03
CA ARG A 91 -6.41 12.86 -5.22
C ARG A 91 -7.93 13.05 -5.29
N HIS A 92 -8.63 12.13 -5.95
CA HIS A 92 -10.09 12.19 -6.07
C HIS A 92 -10.82 11.79 -4.77
N GLN A 93 -10.28 10.81 -4.04
CA GLN A 93 -10.82 10.33 -2.78
C GLN A 93 -10.59 11.36 -1.66
N LEU A 94 -9.42 11.98 -1.62
CA LEU A 94 -9.10 13.06 -0.68
C LEU A 94 -10.14 14.18 -0.76
N ILE A 95 -10.45 14.67 -1.97
CA ILE A 95 -11.46 15.71 -2.18
C ILE A 95 -12.86 15.22 -1.77
N ALA A 96 -13.27 14.05 -2.25
CA ALA A 96 -14.64 13.58 -2.06
C ALA A 96 -14.96 13.30 -0.59
N LEU A 97 -14.05 12.63 0.13
CA LEU A 97 -14.29 12.25 1.51
C LEU A 97 -14.13 13.45 2.46
N SER A 98 -13.17 14.35 2.21
CA SER A 98 -13.07 15.59 3.02
C SER A 98 -14.32 16.46 2.90
N ASN A 99 -14.89 16.58 1.70
CA ASN A 99 -16.17 17.27 1.48
C ASN A 99 -17.36 16.58 2.17
N ALA A 100 -17.25 15.26 2.39
CA ALA A 100 -18.25 14.49 3.13
C ALA A 100 -18.05 14.51 4.67
N GLY A 101 -17.07 15.26 5.17
CA GLY A 101 -16.83 15.46 6.61
C GLY A 101 -15.89 14.46 7.24
N TYR A 102 -15.05 13.77 6.47
CA TYR A 102 -13.99 12.89 6.98
C TYR A 102 -12.65 13.64 7.04
N ARG A 103 -11.85 13.33 8.05
CA ARG A 103 -10.42 13.62 8.02
C ARG A 103 -9.74 12.56 7.15
N VAL A 104 -9.00 12.96 6.12
CA VAL A 104 -8.39 12.04 5.16
C VAL A 104 -6.89 12.25 5.10
N VAL A 105 -6.15 11.15 5.12
CA VAL A 105 -4.69 11.13 5.14
C VAL A 105 -4.18 10.10 4.15
N ALA A 106 -3.24 10.50 3.31
CA ALA A 106 -2.53 9.63 2.39
C ALA A 106 -1.01 9.87 2.52
N PRO A 107 -0.25 8.95 3.11
CA PRO A 107 1.20 9.06 3.14
C PRO A 107 1.82 8.83 1.75
N ASP A 108 3.00 9.39 1.52
CA ASP A 108 3.97 8.69 0.70
C ASP A 108 4.47 7.52 1.53
N MET A 109 4.25 6.32 1.06
CA MET A 109 4.66 5.12 1.78
C MET A 109 6.18 5.06 1.94
N ARG A 110 6.68 4.30 2.90
CA ARG A 110 8.12 4.04 3.11
C ARG A 110 8.83 3.74 1.78
N GLY A 111 9.83 4.54 1.43
CA GLY A 111 10.59 4.40 0.20
C GLY A 111 10.03 5.07 -1.04
N TYR A 112 9.00 5.93 -0.87
CA TYR A 112 8.37 6.69 -1.95
C TYR A 112 8.37 8.19 -1.67
N GLY A 113 8.32 8.98 -2.73
CA GLY A 113 8.15 10.42 -2.69
C GLY A 113 9.18 11.13 -1.82
N GLU A 114 8.72 11.81 -0.77
CA GLU A 114 9.57 12.51 0.19
C GLU A 114 9.64 11.83 1.57
N THR A 115 9.16 10.59 1.65
CA THR A 115 9.33 9.71 2.82
C THR A 115 10.68 9.03 2.76
N ASP A 116 11.32 8.80 3.92
CA ASP A 116 12.60 8.12 4.02
C ASP A 116 12.58 6.75 3.33
N ALA A 117 13.72 6.40 2.73
CA ALA A 117 13.95 5.16 2.00
C ALA A 117 15.14 4.38 2.58
N PRO A 118 14.97 3.62 3.68
CA PRO A 118 16.01 2.78 4.26
C PRO A 118 16.69 1.89 3.21
N GLU A 119 17.98 1.59 3.42
CA GLU A 119 18.75 0.80 2.46
C GLU A 119 18.45 -0.70 2.55
N GLU A 120 18.22 -1.20 3.76
CA GLU A 120 18.02 -2.60 4.06
C GLU A 120 16.67 -3.09 3.56
N ILE A 121 16.66 -4.24 2.88
CA ILE A 121 15.45 -4.82 2.29
C ILE A 121 14.44 -5.17 3.37
N ASP A 122 14.87 -5.71 4.50
CA ASP A 122 14.00 -6.15 5.62
C ASP A 122 13.28 -5.00 6.33
N GLN A 123 13.70 -3.76 6.09
CA GLN A 123 12.96 -2.57 6.54
C GLN A 123 11.65 -2.33 5.80
N TYR A 124 11.33 -3.15 4.79
CA TYR A 124 10.11 -3.06 3.97
C TYR A 124 9.23 -4.31 4.12
N ASP A 125 9.42 -5.10 5.17
CA ASP A 125 8.54 -6.22 5.46
C ASP A 125 7.17 -5.75 5.99
N ILE A 126 6.21 -6.67 6.02
CA ILE A 126 4.83 -6.34 6.36
C ILE A 126 4.64 -5.89 7.81
N GLU A 127 5.52 -6.29 8.74
CA GLU A 127 5.49 -5.80 10.12
C GLU A 127 5.90 -4.33 10.18
N GLN A 128 6.98 -3.96 9.46
CA GLN A 128 7.43 -2.57 9.39
C GLN A 128 6.38 -1.68 8.74
N LEU A 129 5.82 -2.11 7.61
CA LEU A 129 4.81 -1.33 6.89
C LEU A 129 3.51 -1.17 7.69
N SER A 130 3.09 -2.21 8.43
CA SER A 130 1.93 -2.12 9.32
C SER A 130 2.20 -1.23 10.54
N ALA A 131 3.42 -1.27 11.09
CA ALA A 131 3.83 -0.40 12.19
C ALA A 131 3.88 1.08 11.77
N ASP A 132 4.26 1.36 10.52
CA ASP A 132 4.18 2.72 9.97
C ASP A 132 2.75 3.26 10.00
N MET A 133 1.75 2.44 9.64
CA MET A 133 0.34 2.85 9.65
C MET A 133 -0.16 3.16 11.07
N VAL A 134 0.23 2.35 12.05
CA VAL A 134 -0.08 2.64 13.47
C VAL A 134 0.61 3.92 13.93
N GLY A 135 1.88 4.11 13.57
CA GLY A 135 2.63 5.30 13.92
C GLY A 135 2.07 6.59 13.31
N ILE A 136 1.41 6.53 12.15
CA ILE A 136 0.65 7.67 11.62
C ILE A 136 -0.48 8.05 12.59
N LEU A 137 -1.27 7.08 13.06
CA LEU A 137 -2.35 7.33 14.02
C LEU A 137 -1.80 7.96 15.31
N ASP A 138 -0.71 7.41 15.83
CA ASP A 138 -0.06 7.91 17.06
C ASP A 138 0.41 9.35 16.90
N ALA A 139 1.06 9.68 15.78
CA ALA A 139 1.55 11.02 15.48
C ALA A 139 0.42 12.04 15.29
N LEU A 140 -0.72 11.61 14.76
CA LEU A 140 -1.91 12.45 14.56
C LEU A 140 -2.81 12.54 15.79
N GLY A 141 -2.54 11.76 16.83
CA GLY A 141 -3.36 11.68 18.04
C GLY A 141 -4.69 10.97 17.84
N GLU A 142 -4.78 10.09 16.84
CA GLU A 142 -5.99 9.34 16.51
C GLU A 142 -5.98 7.95 17.18
N GLU A 143 -7.08 7.59 17.82
CA GLU A 143 -7.21 6.25 18.41
C GLU A 143 -7.43 5.20 17.34
N THR A 144 -8.28 5.50 16.37
CA THR A 144 -8.69 4.56 15.32
C THR A 144 -8.82 5.22 13.95
N ALA A 145 -8.76 4.39 12.90
CA ALA A 145 -9.05 4.81 11.53
C ALA A 145 -9.77 3.70 10.74
N THR A 146 -10.44 4.11 9.66
CA THR A 146 -10.65 3.21 8.52
C THR A 146 -9.40 3.20 7.67
N ILE A 147 -8.92 2.02 7.29
CA ILE A 147 -7.77 1.89 6.40
C ILE A 147 -8.19 1.40 5.01
N VAL A 148 -7.67 2.04 3.96
CA VAL A 148 -7.99 1.77 2.56
C VAL A 148 -6.69 1.52 1.82
N GLY A 149 -6.52 0.37 1.18
CA GLY A 149 -5.29 0.03 0.47
C GLY A 149 -5.52 -0.43 -0.97
N HIS A 150 -4.68 0.04 -1.90
CA HIS A 150 -4.67 -0.35 -3.29
C HIS A 150 -3.34 -0.99 -3.68
N ASP A 151 -3.34 -2.01 -4.56
CA ASP A 151 -2.18 -2.77 -5.01
C ASP A 151 -1.32 -3.24 -3.83
N TRP A 152 -0.05 -2.87 -3.67
CA TRP A 152 0.76 -3.18 -2.47
C TRP A 152 0.20 -2.56 -1.20
N GLY A 153 -0.55 -1.47 -1.30
CA GLY A 153 -1.27 -0.91 -0.16
C GLY A 153 -2.37 -1.83 0.38
N ALA A 154 -2.93 -2.72 -0.43
CA ALA A 154 -3.95 -3.68 0.00
C ALA A 154 -3.40 -4.75 0.95
N PRO A 155 -2.27 -5.45 0.68
CA PRO A 155 -1.59 -6.26 1.68
C PRO A 155 -1.21 -5.50 2.95
N VAL A 156 -0.71 -4.26 2.84
CA VAL A 156 -0.36 -3.44 4.02
C VAL A 156 -1.59 -3.14 4.85
N ALA A 157 -2.68 -2.67 4.23
CA ALA A 157 -3.93 -2.38 4.93
C ALA A 157 -4.54 -3.64 5.58
N SER A 158 -4.53 -4.76 4.85
CA SER A 158 -5.02 -6.05 5.36
C SER A 158 -4.24 -6.53 6.58
N HIS A 159 -2.90 -6.48 6.54
CA HIS A 159 -2.08 -6.88 7.69
C HIS A 159 -2.13 -5.86 8.83
N SER A 160 -2.31 -4.57 8.54
CA SER A 160 -2.56 -3.57 9.58
C SER A 160 -3.85 -3.86 10.34
N ALA A 161 -4.95 -4.16 9.64
CA ALA A 161 -6.21 -4.55 10.26
C ALA A 161 -6.13 -5.91 10.97
N LEU A 162 -5.32 -6.85 10.47
CA LEU A 162 -5.09 -8.16 11.09
C LEU A 162 -4.30 -8.04 12.39
N LEU A 163 -3.20 -7.28 12.37
CA LEU A 163 -2.26 -7.18 13.50
C LEU A 163 -2.71 -6.17 14.57
N TYR A 164 -3.47 -5.17 14.16
CA TYR A 164 -3.91 -4.05 15.01
C TYR A 164 -5.42 -3.78 14.87
N PRO A 165 -6.30 -4.78 15.13
CA PRO A 165 -7.75 -4.63 14.92
C PRO A 165 -8.39 -3.57 15.83
N ASP A 166 -7.76 -3.24 16.96
CA ASP A 166 -8.22 -2.17 17.86
C ASP A 166 -7.89 -0.76 17.32
N ARG A 167 -7.01 -0.66 16.32
CA ARG A 167 -6.59 0.61 15.69
C ARG A 167 -7.25 0.83 14.34
N PHE A 168 -7.57 -0.23 13.60
CA PHE A 168 -8.23 -0.14 12.30
C PHE A 168 -9.60 -0.82 12.37
N THR A 169 -10.66 0.01 12.42
CA THR A 169 -12.02 -0.44 12.71
C THR A 169 -12.82 -0.83 11.48
N LYS A 170 -12.38 -0.43 10.28
CA LYS A 170 -12.92 -0.83 8.99
C LYS A 170 -11.76 -0.97 7.99
N LEU A 171 -11.90 -1.86 7.02
CA LEU A 171 -10.92 -2.12 5.97
C LEU A 171 -11.54 -2.03 4.58
N VAL A 172 -10.86 -1.34 3.66
CA VAL A 172 -11.18 -1.43 2.23
C VAL A 172 -9.96 -1.98 1.50
N ILE A 173 -10.17 -3.07 0.78
CA ILE A 173 -9.16 -3.74 -0.05
C ILE A 173 -9.45 -3.42 -1.52
N MET A 174 -8.48 -2.83 -2.23
CA MET A 174 -8.63 -2.57 -3.66
C MET A 174 -7.63 -3.38 -4.47
N SER A 175 -8.12 -4.02 -5.53
CA SER A 175 -7.37 -4.76 -6.55
C SER A 175 -6.75 -6.08 -6.07
N VAL A 176 -6.06 -6.14 -4.95
CA VAL A 176 -5.34 -7.35 -4.48
C VAL A 176 -6.08 -8.01 -3.33
N PRO A 177 -6.82 -9.12 -3.59
CA PRO A 177 -7.65 -9.76 -2.57
C PRO A 177 -6.81 -10.43 -1.48
N TYR A 178 -7.31 -10.38 -0.24
CA TYR A 178 -6.72 -11.11 0.89
C TYR A 178 -7.40 -12.46 1.08
N SER A 179 -6.65 -13.54 1.02
CA SER A 179 -7.14 -14.92 1.21
C SER A 179 -6.37 -15.69 2.28
N GLY A 180 -5.74 -14.98 3.22
CA GLY A 180 -4.91 -15.57 4.25
C GLY A 180 -3.51 -15.96 3.74
N ARG A 181 -2.78 -16.73 4.55
CA ARG A 181 -1.45 -17.23 4.21
C ARG A 181 -1.55 -18.42 3.26
N GLN A 182 -0.73 -18.42 2.23
CA GLN A 182 -0.62 -19.56 1.32
C GLN A 182 0.16 -20.71 1.97
N ASP A 183 -0.20 -21.96 1.66
CA ASP A 183 0.48 -23.16 2.19
C ASP A 183 1.95 -23.24 1.76
N GLN A 184 2.27 -22.71 0.59
CA GLN A 184 3.61 -22.71 0.00
C GLN A 184 4.15 -21.29 -0.14
N ASN A 185 5.49 -21.17 -0.07
CA ASN A 185 6.17 -19.92 -0.35
C ASN A 185 5.76 -19.35 -1.72
N PRO A 186 5.11 -18.17 -1.78
CA PRO A 186 4.61 -17.63 -3.04
C PRO A 186 5.69 -17.41 -4.08
N LEU A 187 6.90 -17.02 -3.66
CA LEU A 187 8.01 -16.75 -4.58
C LEU A 187 8.56 -18.05 -5.20
N GLU A 188 8.58 -19.14 -4.44
CA GLU A 188 8.91 -20.47 -4.98
C GLU A 188 7.85 -20.98 -5.95
N GLY A 189 6.58 -20.77 -5.63
CA GLY A 189 5.46 -21.06 -6.53
C GLY A 189 5.61 -20.32 -7.86
N LEU A 190 5.93 -19.04 -7.84
CA LEU A 190 6.18 -18.24 -9.06
C LEU A 190 7.39 -18.79 -9.85
N ARG A 191 8.50 -19.13 -9.19
CA ARG A 191 9.67 -19.75 -9.84
C ARG A 191 9.33 -21.07 -10.51
N ALA A 192 8.50 -21.90 -9.88
CA ALA A 192 8.07 -23.17 -10.44
C ALA A 192 7.18 -23.02 -11.68
N VAL A 193 6.29 -22.00 -11.67
CA VAL A 193 5.38 -21.70 -12.80
C VAL A 193 6.13 -21.09 -13.98
N PHE A 194 6.88 -20.03 -13.76
CA PHE A 194 7.53 -19.25 -14.83
C PHE A 194 8.87 -19.84 -15.29
N LYS A 195 9.58 -20.57 -14.45
CA LYS A 195 10.88 -21.20 -14.76
C LYS A 195 11.87 -20.16 -15.35
N ASP A 196 12.22 -20.34 -16.62
CA ASP A 196 13.11 -19.43 -17.35
C ASP A 196 12.37 -18.27 -18.01
N ASN A 197 11.04 -18.24 -17.95
CA ASN A 197 10.26 -17.17 -18.54
C ASN A 197 10.30 -15.94 -17.65
N PHE A 198 10.13 -14.80 -18.29
CA PHE A 198 10.06 -13.52 -17.62
C PHE A 198 8.73 -13.40 -16.83
N PHE A 199 8.85 -12.95 -15.59
CA PHE A 199 7.73 -12.47 -14.79
C PHE A 199 8.23 -11.32 -13.91
N TYR A 200 7.54 -10.21 -13.89
CA TYR A 200 8.04 -8.97 -13.29
C TYR A 200 8.37 -9.10 -11.80
N ILE A 201 7.57 -9.87 -11.01
CA ILE A 201 7.88 -10.10 -9.59
C ILE A 201 9.23 -10.82 -9.43
N LEU A 202 9.52 -11.80 -10.27
CA LEU A 202 10.82 -12.49 -10.26
C LEU A 202 11.96 -11.57 -10.70
N TYR A 203 11.68 -10.67 -11.66
CA TYR A 203 12.63 -9.66 -12.10
C TYR A 203 12.97 -8.64 -11.00
N HIS A 204 11.98 -8.21 -10.21
CA HIS A 204 12.20 -7.36 -9.03
C HIS A 204 13.07 -8.05 -7.97
N ASN A 205 13.05 -9.37 -7.92
CA ASN A 205 13.84 -10.18 -7.00
C ASN A 205 15.23 -10.58 -7.55
N GLU A 206 15.60 -10.15 -8.75
CA GLU A 206 16.95 -10.41 -9.26
C GLU A 206 18.01 -9.61 -8.48
N PRO A 207 19.17 -10.23 -8.16
CA PRO A 207 20.21 -9.54 -7.41
C PRO A 207 20.88 -8.43 -8.24
N GLY A 208 21.50 -7.48 -7.55
CA GLY A 208 22.30 -6.43 -8.19
C GLY A 208 21.53 -5.22 -8.66
N GLY A 209 20.25 -5.09 -8.30
CA GLY A 209 19.46 -3.88 -8.58
C GLY A 209 19.16 -3.69 -10.08
N VAL A 210 18.92 -4.78 -10.81
CA VAL A 210 18.71 -4.73 -12.26
C VAL A 210 17.39 -4.02 -12.61
N ALA A 211 16.33 -4.24 -11.83
CA ALA A 211 15.03 -3.63 -12.04
C ALA A 211 15.08 -2.12 -11.76
N GLU A 212 15.66 -1.71 -10.61
CA GLU A 212 15.80 -0.29 -10.27
C GLU A 212 16.60 0.46 -11.35
N LYS A 213 17.73 -0.10 -11.78
CA LYS A 213 18.57 0.53 -12.82
C LYS A 213 17.83 0.73 -14.12
N GLU A 214 16.97 -0.23 -14.50
CA GLU A 214 16.15 -0.10 -15.70
C GLU A 214 15.12 1.01 -15.52
N TYR A 215 14.37 1.02 -14.40
CA TYR A 215 13.28 1.96 -14.16
C TYR A 215 13.77 3.38 -13.89
N ASP A 216 14.85 3.52 -13.12
CA ASP A 216 15.49 4.82 -12.84
C ASP A 216 16.09 5.46 -14.11
N SER A 217 16.38 4.66 -15.15
CA SER A 217 16.91 5.20 -16.41
C SER A 217 15.87 5.97 -17.23
N ASP A 218 14.58 5.63 -17.10
CA ASP A 218 13.47 6.32 -17.76
C ASP A 218 12.16 6.16 -16.94
N PRO A 219 12.02 6.91 -15.84
CA PRO A 219 10.81 6.88 -15.01
C PRO A 219 9.54 7.20 -15.80
N ARG A 220 9.63 8.15 -16.74
CA ARG A 220 8.50 8.55 -17.56
C ARG A 220 8.00 7.42 -18.45
N LEU A 221 8.89 6.72 -19.11
CA LEU A 221 8.50 5.58 -19.97
C LEU A 221 7.81 4.49 -19.13
N LEU A 222 8.36 4.16 -17.96
CA LEU A 222 7.74 3.19 -17.07
C LEU A 222 6.32 3.63 -16.68
N LEU A 223 6.20 4.79 -16.06
CA LEU A 223 4.94 5.27 -15.49
C LEU A 223 3.86 5.47 -16.56
N SER A 224 4.19 6.12 -17.70
CA SER A 224 3.24 6.27 -18.82
C SER A 224 2.81 4.93 -19.43
N SER A 225 3.66 3.90 -19.37
CA SER A 225 3.34 2.57 -19.87
C SER A 225 2.56 1.71 -18.88
N PHE A 226 2.54 2.09 -17.59
CA PHE A 226 1.77 1.42 -16.54
C PHE A 226 0.41 2.07 -16.30
N TYR A 227 0.34 3.38 -16.26
CA TYR A 227 -0.89 4.14 -15.99
C TYR A 227 -1.78 4.18 -17.23
N LEU A 228 -2.36 3.03 -17.55
CA LEU A 228 -3.20 2.84 -18.73
C LEU A 228 -4.46 2.07 -18.37
N SER A 229 -5.55 2.40 -19.07
CA SER A 229 -6.77 1.60 -19.06
C SER A 229 -6.58 0.30 -19.86
N PRO A 230 -7.42 -0.73 -19.67
CA PRO A 230 -7.28 -2.03 -20.33
C PRO A 230 -7.24 -1.98 -21.87
N ASP A 231 -7.95 -1.03 -22.46
CA ASP A 231 -8.06 -0.82 -23.90
C ASP A 231 -7.12 0.23 -24.47
N SER A 232 -6.26 0.83 -23.63
CA SER A 232 -5.31 1.86 -24.06
C SER A 232 -4.36 1.33 -25.13
N PRO A 233 -4.18 2.08 -26.24
CA PRO A 233 -3.32 1.64 -27.34
C PRO A 233 -1.84 1.68 -26.94
N ARG A 234 -1.10 0.63 -27.32
CA ARG A 234 0.33 0.48 -27.06
C ARG A 234 1.13 0.27 -28.34
N GLU A 235 2.39 0.65 -28.31
CA GLU A 235 3.36 0.19 -29.31
C GLU A 235 3.59 -1.32 -29.16
N LYS A 236 4.09 -1.94 -30.25
CA LYS A 236 4.48 -3.34 -30.15
C LYS A 236 5.68 -3.50 -29.22
N PRO A 237 5.69 -4.51 -28.33
CA PRO A 237 6.87 -4.81 -27.54
C PRO A 237 8.10 -5.00 -28.43
N GLN A 238 9.25 -4.49 -27.96
CA GLN A 238 10.54 -4.69 -28.63
C GLN A 238 11.06 -6.12 -28.39
N ILE A 239 10.75 -6.70 -27.22
CA ILE A 239 11.07 -8.07 -26.86
C ILE A 239 9.77 -8.87 -26.77
N THR A 240 9.64 -9.87 -27.66
CA THR A 240 8.53 -10.83 -27.68
C THR A 240 8.93 -12.22 -27.20
N ASP A 241 10.23 -12.48 -27.04
CA ASP A 241 10.73 -13.73 -26.45
C ASP A 241 10.35 -13.79 -24.97
N SER A 242 9.67 -14.85 -24.56
CA SER A 242 9.22 -15.05 -23.19
C SER A 242 10.36 -15.29 -22.19
N LYS A 243 11.57 -15.62 -22.64
CA LYS A 243 12.70 -15.91 -21.75
C LYS A 243 13.22 -14.65 -21.04
N ARG A 244 13.45 -14.77 -19.73
CA ARG A 244 14.02 -13.65 -18.95
C ARG A 244 15.43 -13.21 -19.44
N SER A 245 16.20 -14.14 -20.01
CA SER A 245 17.51 -13.83 -20.59
C SER A 245 17.46 -12.92 -21.83
N ALA A 246 16.28 -12.72 -22.42
CA ALA A 246 16.13 -11.86 -23.60
C ALA A 246 16.15 -10.36 -23.27
N GLY A 247 16.02 -9.97 -21.99
CA GLY A 247 16.13 -8.57 -21.53
C GLY A 247 15.16 -8.18 -20.44
N GLY A 248 15.17 -6.90 -20.08
CA GLY A 248 14.40 -6.31 -18.99
C GLY A 248 12.90 -6.20 -19.25
N PHE A 249 12.24 -5.38 -18.46
CA PHE A 249 10.79 -5.27 -18.43
C PHE A 249 10.25 -4.22 -19.43
N LEU A 250 10.82 -3.02 -19.47
CA LEU A 250 10.34 -1.92 -20.32
C LEU A 250 10.21 -2.31 -21.80
N PRO A 251 11.17 -2.98 -22.44
CA PRO A 251 11.04 -3.40 -23.83
C PRO A 251 9.97 -4.48 -24.07
N ARG A 252 9.41 -5.08 -23.02
CA ARG A 252 8.35 -6.11 -23.10
C ARG A 252 6.94 -5.55 -23.04
N ILE A 253 6.75 -4.39 -22.38
CA ILE A 253 5.39 -3.86 -22.17
C ILE A 253 4.87 -3.02 -23.34
N GLY A 254 5.74 -2.52 -24.20
CA GLY A 254 5.39 -1.58 -25.26
C GLY A 254 4.99 -0.20 -24.71
N ALA A 255 5.52 0.85 -25.28
CA ALA A 255 5.20 2.22 -24.88
C ALA A 255 3.72 2.56 -25.11
N ALA A 256 3.16 3.44 -24.29
CA ALA A 256 1.83 3.99 -24.49
C ALA A 256 1.78 4.84 -25.77
N LYS A 257 0.66 4.81 -26.49
CA LYS A 257 0.36 5.69 -27.65
C LYS A 257 -0.43 6.93 -27.25
N GLY A 258 -0.36 7.35 -26.02
CA GLY A 258 -1.08 8.46 -25.42
C GLY A 258 -1.49 8.13 -24.00
N LEU A 259 -1.94 9.13 -23.27
CA LEU A 259 -2.47 8.96 -21.93
C LEU A 259 -3.96 8.58 -21.99
N PRO A 260 -4.48 7.82 -21.01
CA PRO A 260 -5.92 7.59 -20.86
C PRO A 260 -6.61 8.88 -20.40
N ASP A 261 -7.92 8.98 -20.60
CA ASP A 261 -8.71 10.18 -20.30
C ASP A 261 -8.69 10.60 -18.82
N TRP A 262 -8.40 9.65 -17.91
CA TRP A 262 -8.34 9.91 -16.48
C TRP A 262 -6.97 10.42 -15.98
N LEU A 263 -5.95 10.48 -16.85
CA LEU A 263 -4.59 10.91 -16.52
C LEU A 263 -4.17 12.06 -17.43
N THR A 264 -4.03 13.27 -16.90
CA THR A 264 -3.52 14.42 -17.62
C THR A 264 -1.99 14.39 -17.73
N GLN A 265 -1.44 15.25 -18.61
CA GLN A 265 0.02 15.39 -18.70
C GLN A 265 0.61 15.95 -17.40
N GLU A 266 -0.10 16.87 -16.76
CA GLU A 266 0.27 17.46 -15.47
C GLU A 266 0.29 16.41 -14.35
N ASP A 267 -0.70 15.50 -14.32
CA ASP A 267 -0.74 14.38 -13.38
C ASP A 267 0.50 13.48 -13.56
N LEU A 268 0.78 13.10 -14.82
CA LEU A 268 1.95 12.27 -15.12
C LEU A 268 3.26 12.98 -14.75
N ASP A 269 3.40 14.26 -15.08
CA ASP A 269 4.59 15.05 -14.77
C ASP A 269 4.83 15.10 -13.25
N TYR A 270 3.75 15.28 -12.48
CA TYR A 270 3.84 15.26 -11.02
C TYR A 270 4.32 13.90 -10.51
N VAL A 271 3.69 12.80 -10.94
CA VAL A 271 4.06 11.46 -10.49
C VAL A 271 5.50 11.12 -10.88
N VAL A 272 5.90 11.43 -12.13
CA VAL A 272 7.29 11.26 -12.59
C VAL A 272 8.26 11.98 -11.66
N SER A 273 7.97 13.23 -11.29
CA SER A 273 8.81 14.02 -10.40
C SER A 273 9.02 13.40 -9.02
N GLN A 274 8.04 12.62 -8.51
CA GLN A 274 8.17 11.91 -7.24
C GLN A 274 9.16 10.73 -7.36
N PHE A 275 9.09 9.98 -8.47
CA PHE A 275 10.00 8.86 -8.73
C PHE A 275 11.40 9.30 -9.15
N GLU A 276 11.55 10.44 -9.83
CA GLU A 276 12.88 11.05 -10.08
C GLU A 276 13.62 11.41 -8.78
N LYS A 277 12.87 11.75 -7.71
CA LYS A 277 13.44 12.02 -6.37
C LYS A 277 13.74 10.74 -5.59
N ALA A 278 12.75 9.85 -5.46
CA ALA A 278 12.82 8.68 -4.61
C ALA A 278 13.53 7.48 -5.25
N GLY A 279 13.51 7.38 -6.60
CA GLY A 279 13.86 6.17 -7.32
C GLY A 279 12.84 5.03 -7.13
N PHE A 280 13.11 3.90 -7.75
CA PHE A 280 12.21 2.73 -7.67
C PHE A 280 12.63 1.69 -6.63
N ARG A 281 13.82 1.80 -6.05
CA ARG A 281 14.36 0.79 -5.12
C ARG A 281 13.45 0.52 -3.92
N GLY A 282 12.94 1.59 -3.28
CA GLY A 282 12.07 1.47 -2.12
C GLY A 282 10.83 0.62 -2.44
N GLY A 283 10.10 0.96 -3.51
CA GLY A 283 8.94 0.21 -3.94
C GLY A 283 9.23 -1.23 -4.38
N ILE A 284 10.39 -1.48 -5.01
CA ILE A 284 10.83 -2.83 -5.38
C ILE A 284 11.12 -3.69 -4.13
N ASN A 285 11.57 -3.10 -3.03
CA ASN A 285 11.84 -3.83 -1.80
C ASN A 285 10.58 -4.47 -1.18
N TYR A 286 9.38 -3.98 -1.46
CA TYR A 286 8.12 -4.66 -1.09
C TYR A 286 8.04 -6.06 -1.71
N TYR A 287 8.38 -6.18 -3.00
CA TYR A 287 8.40 -7.47 -3.71
C TYR A 287 9.51 -8.40 -3.20
N ARG A 288 10.64 -7.85 -2.74
CA ARG A 288 11.76 -8.62 -2.19
C ARG A 288 11.44 -9.20 -0.81
N ASN A 289 10.42 -8.68 -0.15
CA ASN A 289 9.95 -9.19 1.15
C ASN A 289 8.84 -10.24 1.04
N ILE A 290 8.38 -10.65 -0.14
CA ILE A 290 7.29 -11.63 -0.31
C ILE A 290 7.58 -12.93 0.48
N GLU A 291 8.79 -13.50 0.35
CA GLU A 291 9.17 -14.70 1.10
C GLU A 291 9.29 -14.43 2.60
N ARG A 292 9.84 -13.27 3.00
CA ARG A 292 9.97 -12.88 4.40
C ARG A 292 8.58 -12.67 5.03
N ASN A 293 7.68 -12.00 4.33
CA ASN A 293 6.31 -11.78 4.78
C ASN A 293 5.57 -13.12 4.98
N TRP A 294 5.77 -14.07 4.08
CA TRP A 294 5.21 -15.42 4.22
C TRP A 294 5.76 -16.15 5.47
N LYS A 295 7.06 -15.99 5.80
CA LYS A 295 7.67 -16.54 7.01
C LYS A 295 7.17 -15.85 8.28
N ILE A 296 7.07 -14.52 8.27
CA ILE A 296 6.58 -13.74 9.43
C ILE A 296 5.16 -14.18 9.83
N THR A 297 4.31 -14.44 8.85
CA THR A 297 2.92 -14.85 9.09
C THR A 297 2.76 -16.31 9.51
N GLU A 298 3.84 -17.11 9.57
CA GLU A 298 3.78 -18.52 10.00
C GLU A 298 3.42 -18.67 11.47
N ASP A 299 3.89 -17.75 12.31
CA ASP A 299 3.66 -17.79 13.76
C ASP A 299 2.30 -17.17 14.18
N LEU A 300 1.48 -16.68 13.24
CA LEU A 300 0.17 -16.14 13.54
C LEU A 300 -0.86 -17.28 13.66
N GLU A 301 -1.46 -17.42 14.84
CA GLU A 301 -2.46 -18.48 15.13
C GLU A 301 -3.77 -18.26 14.36
N ASP A 302 -4.18 -17.00 14.19
CA ASP A 302 -5.40 -16.61 13.47
C ASP A 302 -5.07 -15.55 12.41
N LEU A 303 -5.29 -15.90 11.16
CA LEU A 303 -5.08 -15.04 10.00
C LEU A 303 -6.40 -14.43 9.49
N SER A 304 -7.45 -14.42 10.33
CA SER A 304 -8.74 -13.87 9.96
C SER A 304 -8.83 -12.40 10.32
N ILE A 305 -9.15 -11.57 9.34
CA ILE A 305 -9.47 -10.16 9.53
C ILE A 305 -10.88 -10.05 10.10
N LYS A 306 -11.02 -9.46 11.29
CA LYS A 306 -12.29 -9.44 12.06
C LYS A 306 -13.11 -8.15 11.85
N VAL A 307 -12.53 -7.13 11.23
CA VAL A 307 -13.20 -5.86 11.02
C VAL A 307 -14.07 -5.89 9.76
N PRO A 308 -15.17 -5.12 9.72
CA PRO A 308 -15.96 -4.95 8.51
C PRO A 308 -15.08 -4.60 7.32
N THR A 309 -15.24 -5.33 6.23
CA THR A 309 -14.36 -5.21 5.06
C THR A 309 -15.14 -5.08 3.77
N LEU A 310 -14.73 -4.12 2.94
CA LEU A 310 -15.16 -3.96 1.55
C LEU A 310 -14.05 -4.39 0.60
N PHE A 311 -14.38 -5.14 -0.45
CA PHE A 311 -13.47 -5.35 -1.59
C PHE A 311 -13.98 -4.61 -2.83
N LEU A 312 -13.09 -3.89 -3.51
CA LEU A 312 -13.38 -3.14 -4.73
C LEU A 312 -12.26 -3.33 -5.76
N ALA A 313 -12.61 -3.67 -7.00
CA ALA A 313 -11.64 -3.76 -8.10
C ALA A 313 -12.28 -3.43 -9.45
N GLY A 314 -11.46 -3.12 -10.44
CA GLY A 314 -11.88 -3.12 -11.83
C GLY A 314 -12.08 -4.55 -12.35
N ALA A 315 -13.15 -4.80 -13.07
CA ALA A 315 -13.43 -6.14 -13.61
C ALA A 315 -12.41 -6.60 -14.67
N GLN A 316 -11.61 -5.67 -15.19
CA GLN A 316 -10.54 -5.95 -16.16
C GLN A 316 -9.14 -5.80 -15.54
N ASP A 317 -9.05 -5.70 -14.23
CA ASP A 317 -7.77 -5.67 -13.52
C ASP A 317 -6.99 -6.97 -13.78
N MET A 318 -5.73 -6.82 -14.16
CA MET A 318 -4.85 -7.95 -14.47
C MET A 318 -4.53 -8.84 -13.26
N VAL A 319 -4.61 -8.29 -12.04
CA VAL A 319 -4.35 -9.02 -10.79
C VAL A 319 -5.42 -10.06 -10.52
N ILE A 320 -6.68 -9.74 -10.82
CA ILE A 320 -7.84 -10.62 -10.62
C ILE A 320 -8.38 -11.19 -11.93
N ARG A 321 -7.57 -11.19 -12.98
CA ARG A 321 -8.01 -11.53 -14.34
C ARG A 321 -8.74 -12.85 -14.41
N GLY A 322 -10.00 -12.80 -14.88
CA GLY A 322 -10.87 -13.97 -15.05
C GLY A 322 -11.58 -14.41 -13.77
N ALA A 323 -11.37 -13.72 -12.64
CA ALA A 323 -12.15 -13.98 -11.44
C ALA A 323 -13.55 -13.35 -11.55
N THR A 324 -14.57 -14.06 -11.08
CA THR A 324 -15.92 -13.50 -10.91
C THR A 324 -16.10 -12.97 -9.48
N LYS A 325 -17.16 -12.16 -9.27
CA LYS A 325 -17.52 -11.69 -7.94
C LYS A 325 -17.67 -12.85 -6.94
N GLU A 326 -18.34 -13.94 -7.35
CA GLU A 326 -18.59 -15.11 -6.51
C GLU A 326 -17.29 -15.86 -6.17
N MET A 327 -16.35 -15.96 -7.11
CA MET A 327 -15.04 -16.58 -6.88
C MET A 327 -14.23 -15.77 -5.86
N LEU A 328 -14.17 -14.45 -6.01
CA LEU A 328 -13.47 -13.55 -5.08
C LEU A 328 -14.11 -13.60 -3.70
N GLN A 329 -15.43 -13.48 -3.61
CA GLN A 329 -16.17 -13.57 -2.36
C GLN A 329 -15.86 -14.89 -1.64
N SER A 330 -16.03 -16.02 -2.33
CA SER A 330 -15.76 -17.35 -1.74
C SER A 330 -14.31 -17.56 -1.31
N SER A 331 -13.34 -16.90 -1.96
CA SER A 331 -11.93 -17.00 -1.58
C SER A 331 -11.61 -16.16 -0.33
N MET A 332 -12.21 -14.98 -0.22
CA MET A 332 -11.94 -14.03 0.87
C MET A 332 -12.74 -14.32 2.14
N GLU A 333 -13.99 -14.76 2.05
CA GLU A 333 -14.88 -15.04 3.20
C GLU A 333 -14.25 -15.98 4.23
N LYS A 334 -13.35 -16.88 3.80
CA LYS A 334 -12.65 -17.80 4.70
C LYS A 334 -11.70 -17.08 5.66
N SER A 335 -11.11 -15.99 5.20
CA SER A 335 -10.13 -15.21 5.96
C SER A 335 -10.68 -13.85 6.40
N ILE A 336 -11.85 -13.47 5.93
CA ILE A 336 -12.55 -12.22 6.26
C ILE A 336 -14.02 -12.56 6.58
N PRO A 337 -14.33 -13.04 7.81
CA PRO A 337 -15.69 -13.41 8.18
C PRO A 337 -16.72 -12.27 8.07
N ASP A 338 -16.26 -11.02 8.20
CA ASP A 338 -17.10 -9.82 8.07
C ASP A 338 -16.86 -9.07 6.73
N LEU A 339 -16.76 -9.85 5.64
CA LEU A 339 -16.74 -9.30 4.28
C LEU A 339 -18.14 -8.80 3.89
N GLN A 340 -18.31 -7.49 3.88
CA GLN A 340 -19.61 -6.84 3.66
C GLN A 340 -20.04 -6.89 2.19
N GLU A 341 -19.10 -6.58 1.30
CA GLU A 341 -19.38 -6.52 -0.14
C GLU A 341 -18.13 -6.77 -0.98
N VAL A 342 -18.34 -7.32 -2.19
CA VAL A 342 -17.37 -7.42 -3.28
C VAL A 342 -17.93 -6.64 -4.47
N ILE A 343 -17.24 -5.59 -4.88
CA ILE A 343 -17.64 -4.73 -6.01
C ILE A 343 -16.62 -4.90 -7.15
N LEU A 344 -17.11 -5.23 -8.35
CA LEU A 344 -16.33 -5.25 -9.57
C LEU A 344 -16.89 -4.21 -10.54
N LEU A 345 -16.11 -3.18 -10.85
CA LEU A 345 -16.51 -2.13 -11.77
C LEU A 345 -16.26 -2.57 -13.22
N PRO A 346 -17.31 -2.64 -14.07
CA PRO A 346 -17.16 -3.12 -15.45
C PRO A 346 -16.31 -2.17 -16.29
N ASN A 347 -15.50 -2.73 -17.19
CA ASN A 347 -14.60 -2.01 -18.10
C ASN A 347 -13.48 -1.19 -17.44
N ILE A 348 -13.28 -1.32 -16.13
CA ILE A 348 -12.25 -0.64 -15.36
C ILE A 348 -11.06 -1.60 -15.15
N GLY A 349 -9.86 -1.07 -15.24
CA GLY A 349 -8.61 -1.79 -15.05
C GLY A 349 -8.10 -1.75 -13.62
N HIS A 350 -6.78 -1.71 -13.50
CA HIS A 350 -6.08 -1.79 -12.22
C HIS A 350 -6.20 -0.53 -11.37
N TRP A 351 -6.20 0.65 -11.98
CA TRP A 351 -6.16 1.94 -11.29
C TRP A 351 -7.55 2.41 -10.88
N VAL A 352 -8.32 1.55 -10.23
CA VAL A 352 -9.76 1.69 -10.00
C VAL A 352 -10.15 3.02 -9.35
N GLN A 353 -9.34 3.54 -8.41
CA GLN A 353 -9.57 4.82 -7.72
C GLN A 353 -9.32 6.04 -8.63
N GLN A 354 -8.58 5.85 -9.72
CA GLN A 354 -8.24 6.88 -10.70
C GLN A 354 -9.07 6.74 -11.99
N GLU A 355 -9.32 5.49 -12.46
CA GLU A 355 -10.10 5.22 -13.67
C GLU A 355 -11.60 5.44 -13.46
N ALA A 356 -12.11 5.15 -12.26
CA ALA A 356 -13.53 5.27 -11.91
C ALA A 356 -13.71 5.99 -10.56
N PRO A 357 -13.30 7.28 -10.47
CA PRO A 357 -13.30 7.99 -9.18
C PRO A 357 -14.70 8.21 -8.61
N VAL A 358 -15.72 8.38 -9.43
CA VAL A 358 -17.09 8.62 -8.98
C VAL A 358 -17.66 7.37 -8.32
N GLU A 359 -17.57 6.23 -8.98
CA GLU A 359 -18.05 4.94 -8.49
C GLU A 359 -17.27 4.49 -7.25
N THR A 360 -15.95 4.69 -7.26
CA THR A 360 -15.09 4.40 -6.12
C THR A 360 -15.44 5.25 -4.90
N ASN A 361 -15.62 6.56 -5.08
CA ASN A 361 -16.02 7.47 -4.01
C ASN A 361 -17.38 7.10 -3.44
N GLN A 362 -18.35 6.73 -4.30
CA GLN A 362 -19.67 6.31 -3.84
C GLN A 362 -19.61 5.02 -3.03
N ALA A 363 -18.81 4.03 -3.48
CA ALA A 363 -18.62 2.78 -2.75
C ALA A 363 -17.99 3.03 -1.37
N LEU A 364 -16.95 3.87 -1.31
CA LEU A 364 -16.32 4.26 -0.05
C LEU A 364 -17.30 4.96 0.88
N LEU A 365 -18.02 5.98 0.40
CA LEU A 365 -18.98 6.73 1.23
C LEU A 365 -20.13 5.86 1.74
N ASN A 366 -20.61 4.90 0.95
CA ASN A 366 -21.63 3.96 1.39
C ASN A 366 -21.13 3.02 2.49
N PHE A 367 -19.88 2.55 2.36
CA PHE A 367 -19.27 1.65 3.34
C PHE A 367 -18.89 2.35 4.66
N LEU A 368 -18.54 3.62 4.59
CA LEU A 368 -18.12 4.42 5.75
C LEU A 368 -19.29 4.81 6.68
N GLN A 369 -20.49 4.88 6.17
CA GLN A 369 -21.70 5.13 6.97
C GLN A 369 -21.98 3.95 7.92
#